data_059ad031644ac44bb842446adb83f531
#
_entry.id   059ad031644ac44bb842446adb83f531
#
_cell.length_a   1.000
_cell.length_b   1.000
_cell.length_c   1.000
_cell.angle_alpha   90.00
_cell.angle_beta   90.00
_cell.angle_gamma   90.00
#
_symmetry.space_group_name_H-M   'P 1'
#
loop_
_entity.id
_entity.type
_entity.pdbx_description
1 polymer ?
#
loop_
_entity_poly.entity_id
_entity_poly.type
_entity_poly.pdbx_seq_one_letter_code
_entity_poly.pdbx_strand_id
1 'polypeptide(L)'
;MRKVFLFLLFVLGSFVCLKAQTNPAITSWLQNTITTGSYYMSGNSTTISNNILVNCQLVEYSTSNVFIHTKGVPAYPTGPFLDGNPSQAQDQDAIFKFPFNPVQNTGTPTSTTAGNIGVFINGVALFDYRDGVAWNPSTNSLCGGPGNPPCPGGPGASMDWNRDAVPAEMAGFDCSKGHPAMGNYHHHQNPSAFNLDINVVSTICNLYDADGLYAIDSTQHSPLIGFAYDGFPIYGAYGYANTDGTGGIVRIKSSYQLKTTRGTGNVPSQTTWPLGTFREDYEYIDHSNQSDYLDEHNGRFCITPEYPNGIYCYFTTVDVNWNSAYPYALGPTFYGVYQNRKVNSVDETTTVYDGTLSTIESDLNNMNIKVFPNPASDLIAIQIGGLNNQDLDIEMYNIQGELIKQTKLNKGQTISYFDIQTVYAGTYIIELSANGMSTSRKIIIEK
;
A
#
# COMPACT_ATOMS: atom_id res chain seq x y z
N MET A 1 -63.18 47.13 -7.24
CA MET A 1 -61.69 47.06 -7.51
C MET A 1 -61.10 46.06 -6.55
N ARG A 2 -60.87 44.81 -6.98
CA ARG A 2 -60.20 43.77 -6.19
C ARG A 2 -58.68 43.79 -6.55
N LYS A 3 -57.80 44.07 -5.55
CA LYS A 3 -56.40 43.98 -5.70
C LYS A 3 -55.98 42.53 -5.51
N VAL A 4 -55.43 41.90 -6.56
CA VAL A 4 -54.80 40.61 -6.50
C VAL A 4 -53.35 40.83 -6.07
N PHE A 5 -52.93 40.29 -4.90
CA PHE A 5 -51.56 40.24 -4.46
C PHE A 5 -50.92 38.95 -5.00
N LEU A 6 -49.96 39.10 -5.90
CA LEU A 6 -49.18 38.00 -6.42
C LEU A 6 -48.00 37.76 -5.43
N PHE A 7 -48.04 36.64 -4.70
CA PHE A 7 -46.92 36.19 -3.86
C PHE A 7 -45.94 35.45 -4.75
N LEU A 8 -44.77 36.04 -5.01
CA LEU A 8 -43.65 35.37 -5.66
C LEU A 8 -42.90 34.54 -4.60
N LEU A 9 -43.07 33.21 -4.65
CA LEU A 9 -42.32 32.28 -3.80
C LEU A 9 -40.93 32.12 -4.40
N PHE A 10 -39.93 32.76 -3.80
CA PHE A 10 -38.51 32.47 -4.09
C PHE A 10 -38.14 31.15 -3.41
N VAL A 11 -38.08 30.07 -4.18
CA VAL A 11 -37.46 28.83 -3.75
C VAL A 11 -35.95 29.04 -3.83
N LEU A 12 -35.32 29.34 -2.69
CA LEU A 12 -33.86 29.21 -2.54
C LEU A 12 -33.53 27.71 -2.62
N GLY A 13 -33.18 27.26 -3.80
CA GLY A 13 -32.51 25.98 -3.97
C GLY A 13 -31.13 26.06 -3.33
N SER A 14 -31.00 25.50 -2.12
CA SER A 14 -29.67 25.21 -1.55
C SER A 14 -29.02 24.17 -2.47
N PHE A 15 -28.15 24.62 -3.35
CA PHE A 15 -27.19 23.72 -4.00
C PHE A 15 -26.26 23.20 -2.88
N VAL A 16 -26.62 22.07 -2.29
CA VAL A 16 -25.68 21.23 -1.58
C VAL A 16 -24.70 20.75 -2.65
N CYS A 17 -23.57 21.40 -2.75
CA CYS A 17 -22.44 20.87 -3.49
C CYS A 17 -22.02 19.59 -2.74
N LEU A 18 -22.63 18.47 -3.08
CA LEU A 18 -22.13 17.15 -2.73
C LEU A 18 -20.74 17.09 -3.40
N LYS A 19 -19.68 17.35 -2.61
CA LYS A 19 -18.35 16.87 -2.99
C LYS A 19 -18.55 15.38 -3.18
N ALA A 20 -18.54 14.91 -4.42
CA ALA A 20 -18.46 13.50 -4.72
C ALA A 20 -17.19 13.02 -4.01
N GLN A 21 -17.36 12.26 -2.94
CA GLN A 21 -16.25 11.58 -2.29
C GLN A 21 -15.67 10.65 -3.35
N THR A 22 -14.52 11.02 -3.88
CA THR A 22 -13.94 10.31 -5.01
C THR A 22 -13.55 8.92 -4.48
N ASN A 23 -14.01 7.86 -5.14
CA ASN A 23 -13.81 6.48 -4.70
C ASN A 23 -12.31 6.19 -4.60
N PRO A 24 -11.80 5.69 -3.46
CA PRO A 24 -10.38 5.36 -3.28
C PRO A 24 -9.83 4.41 -4.33
N ALA A 25 -10.66 3.54 -4.91
CA ALA A 25 -10.26 2.68 -6.03
C ALA A 25 -9.81 3.46 -7.28
N ILE A 26 -10.18 4.75 -7.39
CA ILE A 26 -9.72 5.64 -8.47
C ILE A 26 -8.55 6.50 -7.99
N THR A 27 -8.61 7.02 -6.75
CA THR A 27 -7.75 8.13 -6.31
C THR A 27 -6.48 7.71 -5.60
N SER A 28 -6.38 6.46 -5.14
CA SER A 28 -5.26 6.02 -4.30
C SER A 28 -3.97 5.68 -5.07
N TRP A 29 -4.02 5.64 -6.39
CA TRP A 29 -2.90 5.19 -7.22
C TRP A 29 -1.80 6.25 -7.32
N LEU A 30 -0.56 5.83 -7.12
CA LEU A 30 0.61 6.68 -7.28
C LEU A 30 0.89 6.85 -8.77
N GLN A 31 0.48 8.00 -9.33
CA GLN A 31 0.65 8.28 -10.75
C GLN A 31 1.99 8.96 -11.03
N ASN A 32 2.65 8.54 -12.11
CA ASN A 32 3.91 9.12 -12.55
C ASN A 32 4.11 8.93 -14.07
N THR A 33 4.52 10.01 -14.75
CA THR A 33 4.79 10.02 -16.19
C THR A 33 6.18 10.55 -16.53
N ILE A 34 7.04 10.79 -15.54
CA ILE A 34 8.31 11.48 -15.70
C ILE A 34 9.48 10.67 -15.12
N THR A 35 9.33 10.19 -13.88
CA THR A 35 10.42 9.55 -13.13
C THR A 35 10.62 8.11 -13.57
N THR A 36 11.86 7.71 -13.77
CA THR A 36 12.24 6.33 -14.07
C THR A 36 12.84 5.64 -12.85
N GLY A 37 12.72 4.32 -12.81
CA GLY A 37 13.21 3.50 -11.72
C GLY A 37 14.70 3.27 -11.74
N SER A 38 15.18 2.67 -10.67
CA SER A 38 16.58 2.29 -10.50
C SER A 38 16.69 0.94 -9.77
N TYR A 39 17.87 0.37 -9.81
CA TYR A 39 18.18 -0.89 -9.13
C TYR A 39 19.60 -0.94 -8.61
N TYR A 40 19.83 -1.78 -7.62
CA TYR A 40 21.15 -2.12 -7.12
C TYR A 40 21.62 -3.45 -7.71
N MET A 41 22.91 -3.55 -7.94
CA MET A 41 23.60 -4.82 -8.23
C MET A 41 24.46 -5.23 -7.06
N SER A 42 24.59 -6.53 -6.85
CA SER A 42 25.46 -7.08 -5.81
C SER A 42 26.89 -6.52 -5.94
N GLY A 43 27.42 -6.02 -4.82
CA GLY A 43 28.74 -5.40 -4.77
C GLY A 43 28.81 -3.95 -5.25
N ASN A 44 27.70 -3.34 -5.66
CA ASN A 44 27.66 -1.94 -6.05
C ASN A 44 26.73 -1.14 -5.13
N SER A 45 27.26 -0.11 -4.47
CA SER A 45 26.51 0.79 -3.59
C SER A 45 25.84 1.97 -4.31
N THR A 46 25.98 2.04 -5.63
CA THR A 46 25.36 3.09 -6.46
C THR A 46 24.22 2.50 -7.27
N THR A 47 23.07 3.17 -7.30
CA THR A 47 21.94 2.77 -8.10
C THR A 47 22.21 2.93 -9.61
N ILE A 48 21.63 2.05 -10.39
CA ILE A 48 21.66 2.08 -11.86
C ILE A 48 20.24 2.37 -12.35
N SER A 49 20.05 3.34 -13.23
CA SER A 49 18.74 3.61 -13.85
C SER A 49 18.34 2.45 -14.77
N ASN A 50 17.07 2.03 -14.69
CA ASN A 50 16.50 1.07 -15.64
C ASN A 50 15.77 1.76 -16.81
N ASN A 51 15.62 3.09 -16.79
CA ASN A 51 14.92 3.90 -17.81
C ASN A 51 13.44 3.52 -18.01
N ILE A 52 12.81 2.85 -17.06
CA ILE A 52 11.40 2.46 -17.07
C ILE A 52 10.63 3.38 -16.14
N LEU A 53 9.50 3.93 -16.58
CA LEU A 53 8.64 4.75 -15.73
C LEU A 53 8.18 3.97 -14.51
N VAL A 54 8.27 4.59 -13.34
CA VAL A 54 7.82 3.99 -12.08
C VAL A 54 6.34 4.24 -11.83
N ASN A 55 5.75 3.46 -10.93
CA ASN A 55 4.37 3.59 -10.48
C ASN A 55 3.33 3.38 -11.60
N CYS A 56 2.19 4.06 -11.51
CA CYS A 56 1.11 3.98 -12.47
C CYS A 56 1.20 5.12 -13.48
N GLN A 57 0.99 4.85 -14.77
CA GLN A 57 1.08 5.88 -15.81
C GLN A 57 -0.28 6.48 -16.14
N LEU A 58 -1.35 5.70 -15.98
CA LEU A 58 -2.71 6.14 -16.28
C LEU A 58 -3.70 5.39 -15.38
N VAL A 59 -4.67 6.13 -14.88
CA VAL A 59 -5.88 5.59 -14.22
C VAL A 59 -7.08 6.02 -15.02
N GLU A 60 -7.89 5.08 -15.44
CA GLU A 60 -9.15 5.36 -16.08
C GLU A 60 -10.27 4.48 -15.51
N TYR A 61 -11.49 4.95 -15.58
CA TYR A 61 -12.62 4.24 -14.99
C TYR A 61 -13.88 4.35 -15.84
N SER A 62 -14.67 3.29 -15.81
CA SER A 62 -16.03 3.23 -16.35
C SER A 62 -17.05 3.32 -15.21
N THR A 63 -18.31 3.06 -15.50
CA THR A 63 -19.35 2.89 -14.48
C THR A 63 -19.21 1.62 -13.66
N SER A 64 -18.41 0.66 -14.12
CA SER A 64 -18.30 -0.69 -13.52
C SER A 64 -16.91 -1.04 -13.06
N ASN A 65 -15.87 -0.50 -13.70
CA ASN A 65 -14.50 -0.92 -13.51
C ASN A 65 -13.52 0.25 -13.44
N VAL A 66 -12.40 0.03 -12.76
CA VAL A 66 -11.20 0.88 -12.78
C VAL A 66 -10.10 0.13 -13.52
N PHE A 67 -9.36 0.84 -14.36
CA PHE A 67 -8.25 0.32 -15.15
C PHE A 67 -6.98 1.07 -14.78
N ILE A 68 -5.94 0.33 -14.44
CA ILE A 68 -4.64 0.85 -14.01
C ILE A 68 -3.59 0.43 -15.02
N HIS A 69 -2.98 1.41 -15.66
CA HIS A 69 -1.86 1.19 -16.57
C HIS A 69 -0.56 1.39 -15.80
N THR A 70 0.31 0.39 -15.84
CA THR A 70 1.57 0.41 -15.11
C THR A 70 2.68 -0.34 -15.85
N LYS A 71 3.91 0.12 -15.63
CA LYS A 71 5.11 -0.60 -16.05
C LYS A 71 5.54 -1.67 -15.04
N GLY A 72 4.91 -1.75 -13.86
CA GLY A 72 5.21 -2.74 -12.83
C GLY A 72 6.53 -2.49 -12.09
N VAL A 73 7.05 -1.28 -12.14
CA VAL A 73 8.32 -0.89 -11.52
C VAL A 73 8.05 0.12 -10.39
N PRO A 74 8.56 -0.11 -9.17
CA PRO A 74 8.37 0.83 -8.05
C PRO A 74 9.28 2.05 -8.16
N ALA A 75 8.96 3.11 -7.39
CA ALA A 75 9.77 4.31 -7.30
C ALA A 75 11.03 4.15 -6.44
N TYR A 76 11.02 3.18 -5.51
CA TYR A 76 12.21 2.83 -4.73
C TYR A 76 13.15 1.91 -5.53
N PRO A 77 14.47 1.93 -5.25
CA PRO A 77 15.42 1.06 -5.92
C PRO A 77 15.13 -0.41 -5.65
N THR A 78 15.12 -1.24 -6.69
CA THR A 78 14.97 -2.69 -6.58
C THR A 78 16.33 -3.41 -6.46
N GLY A 79 16.33 -4.66 -6.01
CA GLY A 79 17.58 -5.43 -5.82
C GLY A 79 18.45 -4.92 -4.66
N PRO A 80 19.65 -5.47 -4.51
CA PRO A 80 20.17 -6.61 -5.24
C PRO A 80 19.48 -7.91 -4.83
N PHE A 81 19.26 -8.81 -5.80
CA PHE A 81 18.68 -10.12 -5.53
C PHE A 81 19.83 -11.12 -5.25
N LEU A 82 19.77 -11.79 -4.09
CA LEU A 82 20.89 -12.58 -3.57
C LEU A 82 20.79 -14.09 -3.85
N ASP A 83 19.73 -14.53 -4.52
CA ASP A 83 19.50 -15.93 -4.90
C ASP A 83 20.19 -16.35 -6.20
N GLY A 84 20.99 -15.45 -6.78
CA GLY A 84 21.61 -15.67 -8.08
C GLY A 84 20.68 -15.43 -9.27
N ASN A 85 19.44 -14.94 -9.03
CA ASN A 85 18.51 -14.58 -10.08
C ASN A 85 19.07 -13.38 -10.90
N PRO A 86 19.35 -13.55 -12.19
CA PRO A 86 19.87 -12.46 -13.03
C PRO A 86 18.77 -11.48 -13.48
N SER A 87 17.51 -11.77 -13.19
CA SER A 87 16.38 -10.94 -13.59
C SER A 87 16.41 -9.58 -12.88
N GLN A 88 16.06 -8.55 -13.63
CA GLN A 88 15.77 -7.22 -13.10
C GLN A 88 14.29 -6.91 -13.36
N ALA A 89 13.74 -5.92 -12.65
CA ALA A 89 12.42 -5.41 -12.95
C ALA A 89 12.39 -4.89 -14.40
N GLN A 90 11.43 -5.38 -15.19
CA GLN A 90 11.24 -5.03 -16.59
C GLN A 90 9.87 -4.40 -16.81
N ASP A 91 9.72 -3.65 -17.87
CA ASP A 91 8.45 -3.09 -18.32
C ASP A 91 7.42 -4.21 -18.56
N GLN A 92 6.35 -4.21 -17.80
CA GLN A 92 5.27 -5.17 -17.90
C GLN A 92 4.18 -4.73 -18.86
N ASP A 93 4.15 -3.44 -19.22
CA ASP A 93 3.10 -2.81 -20.04
C ASP A 93 1.70 -3.35 -19.67
N ALA A 94 1.41 -3.31 -18.36
CA ALA A 94 0.26 -3.99 -17.79
C ALA A 94 -0.93 -3.06 -17.68
N ILE A 95 -2.12 -3.59 -17.94
CA ILE A 95 -3.40 -2.96 -17.62
C ILE A 95 -4.13 -3.88 -16.65
N PHE A 96 -4.37 -3.38 -15.42
CA PHE A 96 -5.13 -4.12 -14.41
C PHE A 96 -6.55 -3.58 -14.34
N LYS A 97 -7.52 -4.50 -14.28
CA LYS A 97 -8.96 -4.20 -14.20
C LYS A 97 -9.51 -4.63 -12.84
N PHE A 98 -10.19 -3.71 -12.16
CA PHE A 98 -10.83 -3.95 -10.86
C PHE A 98 -12.29 -3.54 -10.92
N PRO A 99 -13.22 -4.24 -10.23
CA PRO A 99 -14.59 -3.78 -10.08
C PRO A 99 -14.63 -2.47 -9.28
N PHE A 100 -15.39 -1.50 -9.79
CA PHE A 100 -15.58 -0.20 -9.14
C PHE A 100 -16.36 -0.32 -7.82
N ASN A 101 -17.30 -1.26 -7.76
CA ASN A 101 -18.11 -1.58 -6.59
C ASN A 101 -17.96 -3.10 -6.30
N PRO A 102 -16.97 -3.49 -5.50
CA PRO A 102 -16.77 -4.89 -5.16
C PRO A 102 -17.93 -5.43 -4.32
N VAL A 103 -18.28 -6.70 -4.54
CA VAL A 103 -19.37 -7.37 -3.85
C VAL A 103 -18.90 -8.70 -3.26
N GLN A 104 -19.44 -9.06 -2.09
CA GLN A 104 -19.16 -10.34 -1.44
C GLN A 104 -19.57 -11.52 -2.34
N ASN A 105 -18.72 -12.53 -2.41
CA ASN A 105 -19.09 -13.81 -2.99
C ASN A 105 -19.87 -14.64 -1.95
N THR A 106 -21.18 -14.79 -2.16
CA THR A 106 -22.04 -15.61 -1.29
C THR A 106 -22.16 -17.07 -1.74
N GLY A 107 -21.45 -17.43 -2.81
CA GLY A 107 -21.35 -18.81 -3.31
C GLY A 107 -20.14 -19.53 -2.76
N THR A 108 -19.64 -20.52 -3.51
CA THR A 108 -18.37 -21.18 -3.19
C THR A 108 -17.22 -20.19 -3.26
N PRO A 109 -16.40 -20.04 -2.21
CA PRO A 109 -15.25 -19.15 -2.23
C PRO A 109 -14.30 -19.47 -3.40
N THR A 110 -13.83 -18.43 -4.08
CA THR A 110 -12.86 -18.58 -5.17
C THR A 110 -11.46 -18.62 -4.58
N SER A 111 -10.73 -19.73 -4.78
CA SER A 111 -9.33 -19.83 -4.34
C SER A 111 -8.45 -18.84 -5.08
N THR A 112 -7.46 -18.30 -4.37
CA THR A 112 -6.35 -17.59 -5.02
C THR A 112 -5.57 -18.56 -5.91
N THR A 113 -4.96 -18.05 -6.97
CA THR A 113 -4.18 -18.84 -7.93
C THR A 113 -2.73 -18.37 -7.93
N ALA A 114 -1.79 -19.25 -8.27
CA ALA A 114 -0.39 -18.85 -8.41
C ALA A 114 -0.24 -17.64 -9.37
N GLY A 115 0.66 -16.73 -9.07
CA GLY A 115 0.86 -15.48 -9.78
C GLY A 115 0.06 -14.32 -9.20
N ASN A 116 -0.31 -13.37 -10.03
CA ASN A 116 -0.96 -12.12 -9.59
C ASN A 116 -2.33 -12.38 -8.94
N ILE A 117 -2.55 -11.82 -7.77
CA ILE A 117 -3.82 -11.83 -7.02
C ILE A 117 -4.31 -10.44 -6.62
N GLY A 118 -3.49 -9.43 -6.85
CA GLY A 118 -3.79 -8.03 -6.58
C GLY A 118 -2.69 -7.11 -7.14
N VAL A 119 -2.84 -5.82 -6.90
CA VAL A 119 -1.88 -4.80 -7.31
C VAL A 119 -1.75 -3.75 -6.22
N PHE A 120 -0.53 -3.39 -5.86
CA PHE A 120 -0.23 -2.30 -4.96
C PHE A 120 -0.43 -0.94 -5.63
N ILE A 121 -0.68 0.11 -4.85
CA ILE A 121 -0.98 1.46 -5.39
C ILE A 121 0.16 2.06 -6.21
N ASN A 122 1.37 1.53 -6.10
CA ASN A 122 2.51 1.88 -6.95
C ASN A 122 2.58 1.04 -8.25
N GLY A 123 1.53 0.31 -8.58
CA GLY A 123 1.45 -0.50 -9.80
C GLY A 123 2.22 -1.80 -9.77
N VAL A 124 2.87 -2.14 -8.67
CA VAL A 124 3.60 -3.41 -8.48
C VAL A 124 2.63 -4.54 -8.18
N ALA A 125 2.86 -5.71 -8.75
CA ALA A 125 2.00 -6.87 -8.55
C ALA A 125 2.09 -7.45 -7.14
N LEU A 126 0.95 -7.88 -6.60
CA LEU A 126 0.87 -8.78 -5.47
C LEU A 126 0.68 -10.21 -6.00
N PHE A 127 1.59 -11.09 -5.68
CA PHE A 127 1.51 -12.51 -6.02
C PHE A 127 0.91 -13.34 -4.87
N ASP A 128 0.30 -14.44 -5.25
CA ASP A 128 -0.09 -15.51 -4.31
C ASP A 128 1.15 -16.00 -3.53
N TYR A 129 0.94 -16.50 -2.34
CA TYR A 129 2.00 -17.00 -1.46
C TYR A 129 2.64 -18.34 -1.91
N ARG A 130 2.26 -18.90 -3.06
CA ARG A 130 2.90 -20.10 -3.66
C ARG A 130 3.98 -19.68 -4.64
N ASP A 131 5.10 -20.39 -4.61
CA ASP A 131 6.21 -20.16 -5.54
C ASP A 131 6.19 -21.06 -6.79
N GLY A 132 5.11 -21.82 -6.99
CA GLY A 132 4.98 -22.76 -8.10
C GLY A 132 5.66 -24.11 -7.87
N VAL A 133 6.26 -24.34 -6.70
CA VAL A 133 6.83 -25.62 -6.29
C VAL A 133 5.85 -26.36 -5.40
N ALA A 134 5.74 -27.66 -5.56
CA ALA A 134 4.90 -28.53 -4.76
C ALA A 134 5.61 -29.84 -4.40
N TRP A 135 5.09 -30.56 -3.41
CA TRP A 135 5.55 -31.88 -3.08
C TRP A 135 4.83 -32.96 -3.90
N ASN A 136 5.60 -33.80 -4.55
CA ASN A 136 5.09 -34.95 -5.33
C ASN A 136 5.12 -36.23 -4.45
N PRO A 137 3.95 -36.76 -4.05
CA PRO A 137 3.88 -37.94 -3.21
C PRO A 137 4.45 -39.19 -3.86
N SER A 138 4.41 -39.29 -5.19
CA SER A 138 4.87 -40.48 -5.92
C SER A 138 6.39 -40.63 -5.90
N THR A 139 7.13 -39.54 -5.82
CA THR A 139 8.60 -39.52 -5.81
C THR A 139 9.17 -39.09 -4.46
N ASN A 140 8.30 -38.70 -3.53
CA ASN A 140 8.69 -38.09 -2.24
C ASN A 140 9.74 -36.99 -2.40
N SER A 141 9.52 -36.09 -3.39
CA SER A 141 10.41 -34.98 -3.73
C SER A 141 9.63 -33.75 -4.20
N LEU A 142 10.31 -32.62 -4.32
CA LEU A 142 9.72 -31.42 -4.88
C LEU A 142 9.57 -31.54 -6.41
N CYS A 143 8.56 -30.88 -6.94
CA CYS A 143 8.29 -30.75 -8.37
C CYS A 143 7.79 -29.34 -8.70
N GLY A 144 7.86 -28.93 -9.96
CA GLY A 144 7.48 -27.59 -10.41
C GLY A 144 8.51 -26.53 -10.06
N GLY A 145 8.33 -25.34 -10.60
CA GLY A 145 9.26 -24.23 -10.44
C GLY A 145 10.64 -24.46 -11.07
N PRO A 146 11.53 -23.47 -11.01
CA PRO A 146 12.88 -23.60 -11.52
C PRO A 146 13.68 -24.68 -10.76
N GLY A 147 14.44 -25.49 -11.49
CA GLY A 147 15.36 -26.48 -10.92
C GLY A 147 14.71 -27.79 -10.45
N ASN A 148 13.40 -27.93 -10.48
CA ASN A 148 12.70 -29.18 -10.13
C ASN A 148 12.09 -29.86 -11.36
N PRO A 149 11.86 -31.21 -11.30
CA PRO A 149 11.11 -31.89 -12.34
C PRO A 149 9.67 -31.32 -12.44
N PRO A 150 9.03 -31.40 -13.61
CA PRO A 150 7.62 -31.01 -13.72
C PRO A 150 6.72 -31.81 -12.77
N CYS A 151 5.70 -31.16 -12.17
CA CYS A 151 4.72 -31.86 -11.38
C CYS A 151 3.85 -32.79 -12.26
N PRO A 152 3.33 -33.91 -11.72
CA PRO A 152 2.35 -34.74 -12.40
C PRO A 152 1.16 -33.92 -12.89
N GLY A 153 0.75 -34.10 -14.16
CA GLY A 153 -0.31 -33.31 -14.78
C GLY A 153 0.17 -32.02 -15.48
N GLY A 154 1.46 -31.70 -15.41
CA GLY A 154 2.06 -30.59 -16.14
C GLY A 154 1.94 -29.23 -15.44
N PRO A 155 2.27 -28.14 -16.17
CA PRO A 155 2.19 -26.78 -15.61
C PRO A 155 0.77 -26.43 -15.15
N GLY A 156 0.65 -25.95 -13.92
CA GLY A 156 -0.64 -25.58 -13.32
C GLY A 156 -1.45 -26.74 -12.74
N ALA A 157 -0.89 -27.95 -12.68
CA ALA A 157 -1.53 -29.07 -11.97
C ALA A 157 -1.74 -28.73 -10.50
N SER A 158 -2.93 -29.07 -9.99
CA SER A 158 -3.23 -28.93 -8.56
C SER A 158 -2.50 -30.01 -7.77
N MET A 159 -1.71 -29.59 -6.80
CA MET A 159 -1.00 -30.46 -5.86
C MET A 159 -1.51 -30.19 -4.44
N ASP A 160 -1.54 -31.25 -3.63
CA ASP A 160 -2.06 -31.14 -2.25
C ASP A 160 -1.13 -30.33 -1.31
N TRP A 161 0.18 -30.29 -1.61
CA TRP A 161 1.20 -29.64 -0.79
C TRP A 161 1.98 -28.65 -1.66
N ASN A 162 1.75 -27.36 -1.43
CA ASN A 162 2.34 -26.27 -2.20
C ASN A 162 3.34 -25.50 -1.32
N ARG A 163 4.55 -25.30 -1.83
CA ARG A 163 5.61 -24.59 -1.11
C ARG A 163 5.22 -23.13 -0.92
N ASP A 164 5.47 -22.64 0.31
CA ASP A 164 5.30 -21.24 0.66
C ASP A 164 6.46 -20.40 0.10
N ALA A 165 6.12 -19.40 -0.73
CA ALA A 165 7.10 -18.54 -1.37
C ALA A 165 7.92 -17.72 -0.36
N VAL A 166 7.27 -17.17 0.68
CA VAL A 166 7.93 -16.23 1.58
C VAL A 166 9.14 -16.85 2.27
N PRO A 167 9.06 -17.98 2.98
CA PRO A 167 10.25 -18.60 3.54
C PRO A 167 11.19 -19.21 2.50
N ALA A 168 10.65 -19.68 1.35
CA ALA A 168 11.46 -20.35 0.33
C ALA A 168 12.31 -19.38 -0.51
N GLU A 169 11.83 -18.19 -0.76
CA GLU A 169 12.42 -17.18 -1.63
C GLU A 169 13.03 -16.00 -0.85
N MET A 170 12.98 -16.04 0.48
CA MET A 170 13.44 -14.94 1.36
C MET A 170 14.87 -14.48 1.03
N ALA A 171 15.77 -15.39 0.69
CA ALA A 171 17.13 -15.05 0.30
C ALA A 171 17.21 -14.28 -1.03
N GLY A 172 16.19 -14.39 -1.87
CA GLY A 172 16.09 -13.72 -3.16
C GLY A 172 15.42 -12.35 -3.11
N PHE A 173 14.74 -12.03 -2.03
CA PHE A 173 14.07 -10.73 -1.90
C PHE A 173 15.06 -9.59 -1.71
N ASP A 174 14.76 -8.45 -2.30
CA ASP A 174 15.47 -7.20 -2.04
C ASP A 174 15.05 -6.57 -0.70
N CYS A 175 15.59 -5.38 -0.40
CA CYS A 175 15.31 -4.67 0.84
C CYS A 175 13.85 -4.19 0.99
N SER A 176 13.07 -4.24 -0.07
CA SER A 176 11.63 -3.95 -0.06
C SER A 176 10.78 -5.23 -0.05
N LYS A 177 11.39 -6.40 0.16
CA LYS A 177 10.75 -7.73 0.18
C LYS A 177 10.09 -8.11 -1.15
N GLY A 178 10.66 -7.65 -2.26
CA GLY A 178 10.22 -8.00 -3.60
C GLY A 178 11.32 -8.67 -4.39
N HIS A 179 10.93 -9.30 -5.48
CA HIS A 179 11.85 -9.87 -6.46
C HIS A 179 11.16 -10.03 -7.83
N PRO A 180 11.92 -10.21 -8.94
CA PRO A 180 11.32 -10.40 -10.24
C PRO A 180 11.15 -11.87 -10.60
N ALA A 181 9.99 -12.24 -11.14
CA ALA A 181 9.80 -13.48 -11.90
C ALA A 181 9.69 -13.14 -13.39
N MET A 182 10.68 -13.55 -14.19
CA MET A 182 10.77 -13.21 -15.63
C MET A 182 10.58 -11.69 -15.91
N GLY A 183 11.17 -10.85 -15.04
CA GLY A 183 11.08 -9.39 -15.12
C GLY A 183 9.84 -8.76 -14.47
N ASN A 184 8.84 -9.54 -14.08
CA ASN A 184 7.70 -9.02 -13.31
C ASN A 184 8.09 -8.89 -11.83
N TYR A 185 8.46 -7.68 -11.41
CA TYR A 185 8.76 -7.40 -10.01
C TYR A 185 7.47 -7.45 -9.18
N HIS A 186 7.51 -8.18 -8.07
CA HIS A 186 6.32 -8.43 -7.26
C HIS A 186 6.68 -8.69 -5.79
N HIS A 187 5.65 -8.64 -4.94
CA HIS A 187 5.73 -9.06 -3.55
C HIS A 187 4.75 -10.21 -3.29
N HIS A 188 5.11 -11.13 -2.40
CA HIS A 188 4.22 -12.15 -1.83
C HIS A 188 3.67 -11.74 -0.47
N GLN A 189 4.13 -10.63 0.09
CA GLN A 189 3.96 -10.26 1.48
C GLN A 189 3.87 -8.74 1.66
N ASN A 190 3.84 -8.31 2.90
CA ASN A 190 3.89 -6.91 3.31
C ASN A 190 5.08 -6.17 2.66
N PRO A 191 4.84 -5.16 1.80
CA PRO A 191 5.87 -4.45 1.04
C PRO A 191 6.53 -3.30 1.85
N SER A 192 6.81 -3.51 3.12
CA SER A 192 7.54 -2.57 3.96
C SER A 192 9.06 -2.80 3.86
N ALA A 193 9.84 -1.78 4.25
CA ALA A 193 11.29 -1.89 4.25
C ALA A 193 11.80 -2.93 5.28
N PHE A 194 12.83 -3.68 4.92
CA PHE A 194 13.40 -4.72 5.78
C PHE A 194 14.08 -4.19 7.04
N ASN A 195 14.59 -2.98 7.04
CA ASN A 195 15.21 -2.38 8.23
C ASN A 195 14.25 -2.20 9.40
N LEU A 196 12.94 -2.38 9.16
CA LEU A 196 11.91 -2.35 10.19
C LEU A 196 11.54 -3.75 10.72
N ASP A 197 12.01 -4.81 10.08
CA ASP A 197 11.73 -6.19 10.46
C ASP A 197 12.87 -6.76 11.28
N ILE A 198 12.60 -7.23 12.50
CA ILE A 198 13.63 -7.66 13.46
C ILE A 198 14.35 -8.95 13.02
N ASN A 199 13.69 -9.83 12.31
CA ASN A 199 14.21 -11.15 11.92
C ASN A 199 14.64 -11.24 10.47
N VAL A 200 14.71 -10.15 9.75
CA VAL A 200 15.15 -10.19 8.37
C VAL A 200 16.67 -10.19 8.27
N VAL A 201 17.16 -11.15 7.51
CA VAL A 201 18.57 -11.56 7.48
C VAL A 201 19.31 -10.87 6.32
N SER A 202 19.13 -9.59 6.09
CA SER A 202 19.96 -8.92 5.08
C SER A 202 20.73 -7.75 5.66
N THR A 203 22.01 -7.96 5.95
CA THR A 203 22.93 -6.87 6.31
C THR A 203 23.14 -5.87 5.18
N ILE A 204 22.74 -6.22 3.96
CA ILE A 204 22.85 -5.39 2.76
C ILE A 204 21.87 -4.23 2.79
N CYS A 205 20.71 -4.39 3.44
CA CYS A 205 19.70 -3.35 3.56
C CYS A 205 20.13 -2.18 4.45
N ASN A 206 21.18 -2.34 5.24
CA ASN A 206 21.83 -1.22 5.93
C ASN A 206 22.73 -0.37 5.02
N LEU A 207 23.03 -0.86 3.82
CA LEU A 207 23.87 -0.17 2.84
C LEU A 207 23.07 0.60 1.80
N TYR A 208 21.80 0.24 1.62
CA TYR A 208 20.92 0.78 0.59
C TYR A 208 19.67 1.37 1.23
N ASP A 209 19.31 2.56 0.77
CA ASP A 209 18.10 3.26 1.18
C ASP A 209 16.93 2.78 0.32
N ALA A 210 16.25 1.73 0.77
CA ALA A 210 15.11 1.14 0.08
C ALA A 210 13.94 1.01 1.06
N ASP A 211 13.04 1.99 1.00
CA ASP A 211 11.98 2.17 2.00
C ASP A 211 10.76 1.26 1.81
N GLY A 212 10.68 0.51 0.70
CA GLY A 212 9.47 -0.22 0.34
C GLY A 212 8.30 0.72 -0.01
N LEU A 213 7.09 0.18 -0.03
CA LEU A 213 5.89 0.98 -0.33
C LEU A 213 5.49 1.87 0.86
N TYR A 214 5.73 1.42 2.08
CA TYR A 214 5.45 2.18 3.30
C TYR A 214 6.34 1.72 4.46
N ALA A 215 6.43 2.56 5.49
CA ALA A 215 7.03 2.19 6.77
C ALA A 215 5.92 1.76 7.75
N ILE A 216 6.14 0.67 8.50
CA ILE A 216 5.22 0.25 9.55
C ILE A 216 5.26 1.27 10.69
N ASP A 217 4.10 1.85 11.02
CA ASP A 217 3.91 2.70 12.18
C ASP A 217 2.79 2.09 13.07
N SER A 218 3.17 1.63 14.26
CA SER A 218 2.24 1.01 15.20
C SER A 218 1.30 2.01 15.89
N THR A 219 1.48 3.29 15.69
CA THR A 219 0.71 4.37 16.33
C THR A 219 -0.41 4.91 15.45
N GLN A 220 -0.43 4.56 14.16
CA GLN A 220 -1.39 5.03 13.18
C GLN A 220 -2.04 3.86 12.43
N HIS A 221 -3.26 4.10 11.90
CA HIS A 221 -3.84 3.18 10.93
C HIS A 221 -2.91 3.09 9.72
N SER A 222 -2.53 1.87 9.35
CA SER A 222 -1.70 1.66 8.18
C SER A 222 -2.38 2.19 6.92
N PRO A 223 -1.62 2.69 5.94
CA PRO A 223 -2.21 3.22 4.72
C PRO A 223 -2.90 2.13 3.88
N LEU A 224 -3.79 2.56 2.99
CA LEU A 224 -4.24 1.75 1.87
C LEU A 224 -3.05 1.54 0.93
N ILE A 225 -2.68 0.29 0.68
CA ILE A 225 -1.47 -0.07 -0.07
C ILE A 225 -1.76 -0.78 -1.40
N GLY A 226 -3.00 -1.22 -1.63
CA GLY A 226 -3.34 -1.92 -2.87
C GLY A 226 -4.81 -2.33 -2.95
N PHE A 227 -5.10 -3.05 -4.01
CA PHE A 227 -6.41 -3.67 -4.25
C PHE A 227 -6.24 -5.12 -4.69
N ALA A 228 -7.04 -5.99 -4.09
CA ALA A 228 -7.14 -7.38 -4.53
C ALA A 228 -7.94 -7.48 -5.84
N TYR A 229 -7.80 -8.59 -6.51
CA TYR A 229 -8.46 -8.78 -7.79
C TYR A 229 -10.00 -8.91 -7.74
N ASP A 230 -10.58 -9.04 -6.59
CA ASP A 230 -12.03 -8.91 -6.35
C ASP A 230 -12.47 -7.44 -6.11
N GLY A 231 -11.52 -6.50 -6.11
CA GLY A 231 -11.74 -5.06 -5.95
C GLY A 231 -11.72 -4.56 -4.53
N PHE A 232 -11.59 -5.41 -3.53
CA PHE A 232 -11.50 -4.96 -2.14
C PHE A 232 -10.11 -4.41 -1.81
N PRO A 233 -10.03 -3.35 -0.97
CA PRO A 233 -8.78 -2.69 -0.62
C PRO A 233 -7.91 -3.57 0.29
N ILE A 234 -6.60 -3.38 0.17
CA ILE A 234 -5.57 -4.00 1.00
C ILE A 234 -4.88 -2.91 1.81
N TYR A 235 -4.81 -3.10 3.11
CA TYR A 235 -4.14 -2.22 4.06
C TYR A 235 -2.86 -2.83 4.61
N GLY A 236 -1.99 -2.00 5.17
CA GLY A 236 -0.85 -2.47 5.97
C GLY A 236 -1.30 -3.13 7.28
N ALA A 237 -0.35 -3.42 8.17
CA ALA A 237 -0.55 -4.37 9.28
C ALA A 237 -1.26 -3.81 10.52
N TYR A 238 -1.51 -2.51 10.61
CA TYR A 238 -2.13 -1.86 11.77
C TYR A 238 -3.45 -1.19 11.39
N GLY A 239 -4.45 -1.31 12.25
CA GLY A 239 -5.77 -0.72 12.03
C GLY A 239 -6.48 -0.41 13.34
N TYR A 240 -7.68 0.10 13.27
CA TYR A 240 -8.51 0.32 14.45
C TYR A 240 -8.80 -1.00 15.16
N ALA A 241 -8.77 -1.00 16.50
CA ALA A 241 -9.05 -2.20 17.31
C ALA A 241 -10.46 -2.73 17.06
N ASN A 242 -11.44 -1.85 16.95
CA ASN A 242 -12.83 -2.21 16.66
C ASN A 242 -13.17 -1.95 15.18
N THR A 243 -14.10 -2.72 14.66
CA THR A 243 -14.55 -2.61 13.27
C THR A 243 -15.32 -1.32 12.95
N ASP A 244 -15.81 -0.63 13.97
CA ASP A 244 -16.50 0.67 13.87
C ASP A 244 -15.57 1.88 13.88
N GLY A 245 -14.25 1.68 13.78
CA GLY A 245 -13.24 2.74 13.76
C GLY A 245 -12.83 3.26 15.15
N THR A 246 -13.26 2.60 16.22
CA THR A 246 -12.91 2.97 17.61
C THR A 246 -11.86 2.05 18.23
N GLY A 247 -11.47 2.32 19.48
CA GLY A 247 -10.62 1.44 20.30
C GLY A 247 -9.10 1.63 20.10
N GLY A 248 -8.68 2.66 19.37
CA GLY A 248 -7.26 2.94 19.14
C GLY A 248 -6.65 2.06 18.04
N ILE A 249 -5.33 2.14 17.87
CA ILE A 249 -4.60 1.41 16.82
C ILE A 249 -3.99 0.15 17.41
N VAL A 250 -4.17 -0.97 16.71
CA VAL A 250 -3.62 -2.27 17.08
C VAL A 250 -3.05 -2.98 15.85
N ARG A 251 -2.17 -3.95 16.09
CA ARG A 251 -1.74 -4.87 15.05
C ARG A 251 -2.91 -5.80 14.70
N ILE A 252 -3.28 -5.83 13.44
CA ILE A 252 -4.31 -6.73 12.91
C ILE A 252 -3.67 -8.10 12.68
N LYS A 253 -4.34 -9.14 13.16
CA LYS A 253 -3.77 -10.49 13.30
C LYS A 253 -4.41 -11.47 12.34
N SER A 254 -3.60 -12.30 11.72
CA SER A 254 -4.09 -13.47 11.00
C SER A 254 -4.74 -14.47 11.96
N SER A 255 -5.80 -15.11 11.53
CA SER A 255 -6.40 -16.27 12.21
C SER A 255 -5.77 -17.59 11.77
N TYR A 256 -4.74 -17.55 10.93
CA TYR A 256 -3.98 -18.74 10.58
C TYR A 256 -2.82 -18.94 11.54
N GLN A 257 -2.61 -20.17 11.95
CA GLN A 257 -1.49 -20.57 12.78
C GLN A 257 -0.78 -21.80 12.23
N LEU A 258 0.50 -21.94 12.53
CA LEU A 258 1.29 -23.09 12.16
C LEU A 258 0.78 -24.33 12.94
N LYS A 259 0.51 -25.40 12.24
CA LYS A 259 0.16 -26.70 12.84
C LYS A 259 1.32 -27.22 13.69
N THR A 260 1.01 -28.05 14.66
CA THR A 260 2.03 -28.76 15.44
C THR A 260 2.53 -30.04 14.75
N THR A 261 1.77 -30.56 13.80
CA THR A 261 2.08 -31.77 13.04
C THR A 261 1.28 -31.83 11.74
N ARG A 262 1.82 -32.48 10.72
CA ARG A 262 1.09 -32.84 9.49
C ARG A 262 0.20 -34.08 9.66
N GLY A 263 0.22 -34.72 10.84
CA GLY A 263 -0.51 -35.97 11.07
C GLY A 263 0.18 -37.17 10.41
N THR A 264 -0.63 -38.19 10.09
CA THR A 264 -0.18 -39.43 9.46
C THR A 264 -0.79 -39.57 8.07
N GLY A 265 -0.12 -40.33 7.17
CA GLY A 265 -0.58 -40.56 5.80
C GLY A 265 0.44 -40.16 4.76
N ASN A 266 -0.07 -39.87 3.56
CA ASN A 266 0.77 -39.45 2.43
C ASN A 266 1.05 -37.94 2.51
N VAL A 267 1.96 -37.54 3.42
CA VAL A 267 2.32 -36.14 3.73
C VAL A 267 3.83 -35.96 3.66
N PRO A 268 4.33 -34.76 3.34
CA PRO A 268 5.76 -34.49 3.33
C PRO A 268 6.38 -34.72 4.71
N SER A 269 7.58 -35.34 4.73
CA SER A 269 8.32 -35.59 5.97
C SER A 269 8.70 -34.28 6.66
N GLN A 270 8.33 -34.09 7.92
CA GLN A 270 8.71 -32.91 8.72
C GLN A 270 10.20 -32.85 9.00
N THR A 271 10.94 -33.97 8.91
CA THR A 271 12.41 -34.00 9.03
C THR A 271 13.09 -33.44 7.79
N THR A 272 12.51 -33.72 6.61
CA THR A 272 13.06 -33.23 5.34
C THR A 272 12.59 -31.81 5.04
N TRP A 273 11.32 -31.55 5.30
CA TRP A 273 10.68 -30.25 5.11
C TRP A 273 10.01 -29.83 6.42
N PRO A 274 10.64 -28.95 7.20
CA PRO A 274 10.09 -28.48 8.47
C PRO A 274 8.69 -27.87 8.31
N LEU A 275 7.91 -27.83 9.41
CA LEU A 275 6.62 -27.11 9.42
C LEU A 275 6.84 -25.64 9.02
N GLY A 276 5.91 -25.11 8.22
CA GLY A 276 6.01 -23.80 7.58
C GLY A 276 6.64 -23.83 6.18
N THR A 277 7.11 -25.01 5.71
CA THR A 277 7.58 -25.16 4.32
C THR A 277 6.45 -25.09 3.31
N PHE A 278 5.28 -25.59 3.66
CA PHE A 278 4.11 -25.64 2.77
C PHE A 278 2.97 -24.82 3.36
N ARG A 279 2.15 -24.23 2.48
CA ARG A 279 0.95 -23.49 2.92
C ARG A 279 -0.01 -24.35 3.72
N GLU A 280 -0.07 -25.65 3.43
CA GLU A 280 -0.91 -26.62 4.11
C GLU A 280 -0.42 -26.95 5.53
N ASP A 281 0.73 -26.45 5.93
CA ASP A 281 1.22 -26.48 7.31
C ASP A 281 0.46 -25.52 8.23
N TYR A 282 -0.32 -24.61 7.66
CA TYR A 282 -1.14 -23.67 8.41
C TYR A 282 -2.59 -24.14 8.49
N GLU A 283 -3.25 -23.77 9.57
CA GLU A 283 -4.67 -24.02 9.80
C GLU A 283 -5.37 -22.75 10.24
N TYR A 284 -6.62 -22.59 9.79
CA TYR A 284 -7.49 -21.52 10.24
C TYR A 284 -8.09 -21.83 11.59
N ILE A 285 -8.00 -20.89 12.52
CA ILE A 285 -8.66 -20.95 13.83
C ILE A 285 -9.65 -19.78 13.91
N ASP A 286 -10.91 -20.07 14.14
CA ASP A 286 -11.95 -19.06 14.23
C ASP A 286 -11.73 -18.16 15.46
N HIS A 287 -11.54 -16.87 15.20
CA HIS A 287 -11.43 -15.80 16.19
C HIS A 287 -12.53 -14.74 16.00
N SER A 288 -13.67 -15.11 15.45
CA SER A 288 -14.76 -14.18 15.11
C SER A 288 -15.30 -13.35 16.28
N ASN A 289 -14.99 -13.73 17.53
CA ASN A 289 -15.29 -12.98 18.75
C ASN A 289 -14.21 -11.95 19.13
N GLN A 290 -13.13 -11.82 18.35
CA GLN A 290 -12.01 -10.89 18.57
C GLN A 290 -11.87 -9.98 17.36
N SER A 291 -12.15 -8.69 17.54
CA SER A 291 -12.23 -7.72 16.44
C SER A 291 -10.89 -7.40 15.77
N ASP A 292 -9.77 -7.71 16.41
CA ASP A 292 -8.42 -7.51 15.88
C ASP A 292 -7.87 -8.73 15.10
N TYR A 293 -8.67 -9.82 14.98
CA TYR A 293 -8.37 -10.95 14.13
C TYR A 293 -9.15 -10.91 12.82
N LEU A 294 -8.55 -11.47 11.80
CA LEU A 294 -9.09 -11.56 10.44
C LEU A 294 -9.83 -12.88 10.23
N ASP A 295 -10.73 -12.89 9.25
CA ASP A 295 -11.46 -14.08 8.84
C ASP A 295 -10.59 -15.04 7.98
N GLU A 296 -11.22 -16.06 7.43
CA GLU A 296 -10.58 -17.10 6.59
C GLU A 296 -10.02 -16.57 5.26
N HIS A 297 -10.41 -15.37 4.82
CA HIS A 297 -9.89 -14.70 3.64
C HIS A 297 -8.74 -13.75 3.95
N ASN A 298 -8.35 -13.61 5.21
CA ASN A 298 -7.40 -12.63 5.75
C ASN A 298 -7.90 -11.19 5.65
N GLY A 299 -9.19 -10.99 5.91
CA GLY A 299 -9.83 -9.68 5.90
C GLY A 299 -10.88 -9.53 7.00
N ARG A 300 -11.51 -8.36 7.02
CA ARG A 300 -12.67 -8.04 7.86
C ARG A 300 -13.44 -6.87 7.30
N PHE A 301 -14.74 -6.79 7.56
CA PHE A 301 -15.50 -5.57 7.32
C PHE A 301 -15.19 -4.55 8.42
N CYS A 302 -14.70 -3.35 8.08
CA CYS A 302 -14.37 -2.32 9.04
C CYS A 302 -14.36 -0.91 8.44
N ILE A 303 -14.42 0.09 9.32
CA ILE A 303 -14.14 1.49 8.99
C ILE A 303 -12.63 1.68 8.84
N THR A 304 -12.23 2.46 7.85
CA THR A 304 -10.86 2.90 7.61
C THR A 304 -10.83 4.39 7.29
N PRO A 305 -9.67 5.07 7.28
CA PRO A 305 -9.60 6.49 6.92
C PRO A 305 -10.22 6.80 5.55
N GLU A 306 -10.02 5.94 4.54
CA GLU A 306 -10.54 6.14 3.19
C GLU A 306 -12.00 5.68 3.02
N TYR A 307 -12.48 4.80 3.89
CA TYR A 307 -13.84 4.27 3.86
C TYR A 307 -14.57 4.48 5.19
N PRO A 308 -15.03 5.71 5.50
CA PRO A 308 -15.63 6.06 6.79
C PRO A 308 -17.00 5.41 7.03
N ASN A 309 -17.61 4.85 6.00
CA ASN A 309 -18.87 4.09 6.11
C ASN A 309 -18.63 2.57 6.22
N GLY A 310 -17.37 2.15 6.26
CA GLY A 310 -16.96 0.75 6.28
C GLY A 310 -16.99 0.08 4.92
N ILE A 311 -16.04 -0.82 4.74
CA ILE A 311 -15.93 -1.73 3.60
C ILE A 311 -15.24 -3.00 4.10
N TYR A 312 -15.35 -4.10 3.39
CA TYR A 312 -14.48 -5.24 3.65
C TYR A 312 -13.05 -4.92 3.19
N CYS A 313 -12.07 -5.19 4.04
CA CYS A 313 -10.66 -4.88 3.79
C CYS A 313 -9.80 -6.11 4.07
N TYR A 314 -8.84 -6.36 3.18
CA TYR A 314 -7.71 -7.23 3.46
C TYR A 314 -6.63 -6.44 4.21
N PHE A 315 -5.85 -7.14 5.02
CA PHE A 315 -4.70 -6.55 5.73
C PHE A 315 -3.46 -7.40 5.49
N THR A 316 -2.34 -6.73 5.20
CA THR A 316 -1.07 -7.45 5.30
C THR A 316 -0.80 -7.80 6.76
N THR A 317 -0.43 -9.05 7.01
CA THR A 317 -0.26 -9.55 8.37
C THR A 317 1.21 -9.72 8.71
N VAL A 318 1.56 -9.30 9.94
CA VAL A 318 2.89 -9.44 10.52
C VAL A 318 2.78 -9.99 11.95
N ASP A 319 3.85 -10.63 12.43
CA ASP A 319 3.96 -11.05 13.82
C ASP A 319 4.31 -9.88 14.76
N VAL A 320 4.57 -10.17 16.03
CA VAL A 320 4.92 -9.17 17.05
C VAL A 320 6.27 -8.49 16.77
N ASN A 321 7.12 -9.11 15.98
CA ASN A 321 8.43 -8.61 15.56
C ASN A 321 8.41 -8.01 14.16
N TRP A 322 7.21 -7.82 13.58
CA TRP A 322 6.98 -7.30 12.23
C TRP A 322 7.43 -8.22 11.06
N ASN A 323 7.77 -9.47 11.36
CA ASN A 323 7.96 -10.45 10.29
C ASN A 323 6.62 -10.76 9.64
N SER A 324 6.63 -10.94 8.33
CA SER A 324 5.41 -11.29 7.59
C SER A 324 4.83 -12.61 8.09
N ALA A 325 3.52 -12.62 8.37
CA ALA A 325 2.78 -13.74 8.91
C ALA A 325 1.77 -14.27 7.89
N TYR A 326 1.73 -15.61 7.73
CA TYR A 326 0.83 -16.28 6.80
C TYR A 326 -0.65 -15.89 7.05
N PRO A 327 -1.48 -15.63 6.01
CA PRO A 327 -1.24 -15.73 4.58
C PRO A 327 -0.74 -14.42 3.94
N TYR A 328 -0.07 -13.56 4.67
CA TYR A 328 0.70 -12.39 4.29
C TYR A 328 -0.12 -11.17 3.84
N ALA A 329 -1.05 -11.32 2.91
CA ALA A 329 -1.89 -10.23 2.41
C ALA A 329 -3.34 -10.64 2.28
N LEU A 330 -3.63 -11.61 1.41
CA LEU A 330 -4.97 -12.16 1.22
C LEU A 330 -4.89 -13.64 0.85
N GLY A 331 -5.97 -14.35 1.04
CA GLY A 331 -6.05 -15.77 0.72
C GLY A 331 -6.29 -16.63 1.97
N PRO A 332 -6.47 -17.95 1.77
CA PRO A 332 -6.32 -18.72 0.54
C PRO A 332 -7.46 -18.56 -0.48
N THR A 333 -8.48 -17.77 -0.17
CA THR A 333 -9.62 -17.50 -1.04
C THR A 333 -9.92 -16.01 -1.06
N PHE A 334 -10.54 -15.53 -2.15
CA PHE A 334 -11.09 -14.18 -2.22
C PHE A 334 -12.40 -14.10 -1.45
N TYR A 335 -12.61 -12.99 -0.73
CA TYR A 335 -13.90 -12.66 -0.11
C TYR A 335 -14.95 -12.29 -1.15
N GLY A 336 -14.52 -11.52 -2.16
CA GLY A 336 -15.40 -10.97 -3.17
C GLY A 336 -15.57 -11.86 -4.40
N VAL A 337 -16.47 -11.40 -5.25
CA VAL A 337 -16.63 -11.98 -6.59
C VAL A 337 -15.41 -11.64 -7.41
N TYR A 338 -14.62 -12.67 -7.70
CA TYR A 338 -13.42 -12.56 -8.50
C TYR A 338 -13.74 -12.29 -9.96
N GLN A 339 -13.42 -11.11 -10.44
CA GLN A 339 -13.63 -10.74 -11.85
C GLN A 339 -12.35 -10.43 -12.60
N ASN A 340 -11.29 -10.32 -11.90
CA ASN A 340 -10.05 -9.72 -12.14
C ASN A 340 -9.57 -9.50 -13.52
N ARG A 341 -8.55 -8.70 -13.80
CA ARG A 341 -7.29 -9.23 -14.24
C ARG A 341 -6.40 -8.21 -14.91
N LYS A 342 -5.19 -8.62 -15.20
CA LYS A 342 -4.38 -8.10 -16.30
C LYS A 342 -5.16 -8.31 -17.59
N VAL A 343 -5.54 -7.22 -18.27
CA VAL A 343 -6.21 -7.22 -19.58
C VAL A 343 -5.26 -6.70 -20.64
N ASN A 344 -5.55 -7.02 -21.90
CA ASN A 344 -4.70 -6.59 -23.03
C ASN A 344 -5.11 -5.22 -23.60
N SER A 345 -6.32 -4.80 -23.32
CA SER A 345 -6.88 -3.53 -23.76
C SER A 345 -8.07 -3.14 -22.90
N VAL A 346 -8.40 -1.85 -22.88
CA VAL A 346 -9.64 -1.34 -22.32
C VAL A 346 -10.71 -1.42 -23.38
N ASP A 347 -11.75 -2.18 -23.09
CA ASP A 347 -12.89 -2.46 -24.00
C ASP A 347 -14.19 -1.73 -23.60
N GLU A 348 -14.09 -0.81 -22.66
CA GLU A 348 -15.19 -0.02 -22.11
C GLU A 348 -14.99 1.46 -22.43
N THR A 349 -16.08 2.23 -22.46
CA THR A 349 -15.99 3.70 -22.47
C THR A 349 -15.58 4.18 -21.10
N THR A 350 -14.44 4.84 -21.02
CA THR A 350 -13.84 5.28 -19.77
C THR A 350 -13.70 6.80 -19.67
N THR A 351 -13.53 7.25 -18.45
CA THR A 351 -13.06 8.59 -18.09
C THR A 351 -11.65 8.45 -17.51
N VAL A 352 -10.72 9.25 -18.02
CA VAL A 352 -9.38 9.33 -17.45
C VAL A 352 -9.46 10.07 -16.11
N TYR A 353 -8.89 9.48 -15.09
CA TYR A 353 -8.69 10.15 -13.82
C TYR A 353 -7.49 11.09 -13.92
N ASP A 354 -7.79 12.37 -14.01
CA ASP A 354 -6.79 13.43 -13.91
C ASP A 354 -6.57 13.73 -12.42
N GLY A 355 -5.51 13.15 -11.85
CA GLY A 355 -5.14 13.30 -10.43
C GLY A 355 -4.90 14.74 -9.96
N THR A 356 -5.06 15.74 -10.84
CA THR A 356 -4.86 17.15 -10.49
C THR A 356 -5.83 17.67 -9.42
N LEU A 357 -6.94 16.96 -9.17
CA LEU A 357 -7.90 17.32 -8.12
C LEU A 357 -7.61 16.67 -6.74
N SER A 358 -6.80 15.61 -6.68
CA SER A 358 -6.50 14.92 -5.41
C SER A 358 -5.04 15.03 -4.95
N THR A 359 -4.11 15.38 -5.83
CA THR A 359 -2.68 15.50 -5.49
C THR A 359 -2.39 16.63 -4.53
N ILE A 360 -3.27 17.64 -4.45
CA ILE A 360 -2.99 18.82 -3.65
C ILE A 360 -3.22 18.55 -2.15
N GLU A 361 -4.26 17.78 -1.78
CA GLU A 361 -4.57 17.50 -0.37
C GLU A 361 -3.59 16.47 0.25
N SER A 362 -3.12 15.51 -0.55
CA SER A 362 -2.10 14.56 -0.12
C SER A 362 -0.70 15.18 -0.07
N ASP A 363 -0.36 16.12 -0.98
CA ASP A 363 0.96 16.71 -1.05
C ASP A 363 1.28 17.59 0.17
N LEU A 364 0.35 18.41 0.65
CA LEU A 364 0.60 19.24 1.84
C LEU A 364 0.67 18.43 3.14
N ASN A 365 -0.17 17.39 3.28
CA ASN A 365 -0.16 16.53 4.46
C ASN A 365 1.00 15.53 4.47
N ASN A 366 1.47 15.11 3.30
CA ASN A 366 2.61 14.20 3.13
C ASN A 366 3.95 14.93 2.99
N MET A 367 3.96 16.24 2.82
CA MET A 367 5.20 17.01 2.88
C MET A 367 5.80 16.86 4.28
N ASN A 368 7.02 16.35 4.35
CA ASN A 368 7.80 16.30 5.59
C ASN A 368 8.17 17.74 5.99
N ILE A 369 7.20 18.45 6.61
CA ILE A 369 7.35 19.85 7.02
C ILE A 369 7.98 19.90 8.39
N LYS A 370 9.17 20.46 8.45
CA LYS A 370 9.91 20.72 9.69
C LYS A 370 9.91 22.21 9.98
N VAL A 371 9.58 22.56 11.21
CA VAL A 371 9.63 23.93 11.73
C VAL A 371 10.61 23.93 12.90
N PHE A 372 11.71 24.66 12.78
CA PHE A 372 12.77 24.63 13.78
C PHE A 372 13.55 25.97 13.82
N PRO A 373 14.22 26.26 14.97
CA PRO A 373 14.11 25.55 16.24
C PRO A 373 12.71 25.68 16.84
N ASN A 374 12.33 24.77 17.72
CA ASN A 374 11.12 24.85 18.51
C ASN A 374 11.44 24.34 19.94
N PRO A 375 11.54 25.19 20.96
CA PRO A 375 11.28 26.65 20.96
C PRO A 375 12.28 27.49 20.12
N ALA A 376 11.83 28.68 19.68
CA ALA A 376 12.59 29.62 18.87
C ALA A 376 12.73 30.98 19.56
N SER A 377 13.88 31.69 19.37
CA SER A 377 14.13 32.99 19.95
C SER A 377 14.20 34.16 18.93
N ASP A 378 14.85 33.91 17.80
CA ASP A 378 15.18 34.98 16.84
C ASP A 378 14.71 34.68 15.41
N LEU A 379 14.81 33.43 15.00
CA LEU A 379 14.51 32.97 13.65
C LEU A 379 13.80 31.60 13.69
N ILE A 380 12.84 31.43 12.80
CA ILE A 380 12.20 30.14 12.54
C ILE A 380 12.51 29.75 11.10
N ALA A 381 13.03 28.56 10.91
CA ALA A 381 13.15 27.93 9.59
C ALA A 381 11.96 27.00 9.35
N ILE A 382 11.36 27.08 8.19
CA ILE A 382 10.32 26.19 7.69
C ILE A 382 10.91 25.44 6.51
N GLN A 383 11.19 24.16 6.71
CA GLN A 383 11.76 23.28 5.70
C GLN A 383 10.72 22.26 5.25
N ILE A 384 10.63 22.03 3.95
CA ILE A 384 9.85 20.96 3.36
C ILE A 384 10.78 19.89 2.80
N GLY A 385 10.45 18.63 3.06
CA GLY A 385 11.15 17.49 2.46
C GLY A 385 10.61 17.22 1.06
N GLY A 386 11.53 17.04 0.09
CA GLY A 386 11.19 16.81 -1.31
C GLY A 386 11.19 18.07 -2.18
N LEU A 387 10.87 17.89 -3.46
CA LEU A 387 10.80 19.01 -4.42
C LEU A 387 9.46 19.73 -4.26
N ASN A 388 9.53 21.02 -3.98
CA ASN A 388 8.37 21.89 -4.02
C ASN A 388 7.96 22.16 -5.49
N ASN A 389 6.83 21.60 -5.91
CA ASN A 389 6.34 21.72 -7.28
C ASN A 389 5.42 22.93 -7.50
N GLN A 390 5.10 23.70 -6.46
CA GLN A 390 4.19 24.84 -6.49
C GLN A 390 4.61 25.91 -5.49
N ASP A 391 4.04 27.10 -5.62
CA ASP A 391 4.23 28.16 -4.62
C ASP A 391 3.38 27.84 -3.38
N LEU A 392 3.95 28.02 -2.19
CA LEU A 392 3.25 27.87 -0.92
C LEU A 392 3.20 29.22 -0.20
N ASP A 393 2.02 29.59 0.26
CA ASP A 393 1.86 30.67 1.22
C ASP A 393 2.15 30.13 2.63
N ILE A 394 2.94 30.85 3.41
CA ILE A 394 3.30 30.50 4.78
C ILE A 394 2.89 31.64 5.69
N GLU A 395 2.00 31.37 6.63
CA GLU A 395 1.43 32.34 7.54
C GLU A 395 1.61 31.88 8.99
N MET A 396 1.89 32.84 9.87
CA MET A 396 2.02 32.59 11.31
C MET A 396 0.94 33.35 12.05
N TYR A 397 0.16 32.62 12.84
CA TYR A 397 -0.95 33.15 13.63
C TYR A 397 -0.69 32.99 15.12
N ASN A 398 -1.21 33.92 15.92
CA ASN A 398 -1.30 33.72 17.36
C ASN A 398 -2.47 32.78 17.71
N ILE A 399 -2.63 32.45 19.00
CA ILE A 399 -3.69 31.56 19.46
C ILE A 399 -5.10 32.15 19.36
N GLN A 400 -5.25 33.45 19.09
CA GLN A 400 -6.50 34.15 18.82
C GLN A 400 -6.86 34.14 17.33
N GLY A 401 -5.99 33.61 16.46
CA GLY A 401 -6.19 33.57 15.01
C GLY A 401 -5.77 34.84 14.29
N GLU A 402 -5.04 35.77 14.96
CA GLU A 402 -4.55 36.97 14.31
C GLU A 402 -3.27 36.67 13.53
N LEU A 403 -3.18 37.13 12.28
CA LEU A 403 -2.01 36.99 11.43
C LEU A 403 -0.84 37.86 11.98
N ILE A 404 0.27 37.24 12.29
CA ILE A 404 1.46 37.86 12.86
C ILE A 404 2.54 38.09 11.79
N LYS A 405 2.78 37.08 10.96
CA LYS A 405 3.78 37.10 9.88
C LYS A 405 3.28 36.29 8.69
N GLN A 406 3.76 36.68 7.50
CA GLN A 406 3.54 35.89 6.28
C GLN A 406 4.78 35.90 5.39
N THR A 407 4.97 34.85 4.64
CA THR A 407 6.01 34.69 3.62
C THR A 407 5.56 33.71 2.55
N LYS A 408 6.36 33.54 1.51
CA LYS A 408 6.13 32.50 0.48
C LYS A 408 7.33 31.60 0.35
N LEU A 409 7.05 30.37 -0.02
CA LEU A 409 8.04 29.42 -0.50
C LEU A 409 7.76 29.19 -1.98
N ASN A 410 8.60 29.75 -2.85
CA ASN A 410 8.38 29.63 -4.29
C ASN A 410 8.68 28.21 -4.78
N LYS A 411 8.07 27.83 -5.89
CA LYS A 411 8.35 26.57 -6.58
C LYS A 411 9.86 26.33 -6.72
N GLY A 412 10.31 25.14 -6.35
CA GLY A 412 11.71 24.73 -6.36
C GLY A 412 12.51 25.09 -5.11
N GLN A 413 11.96 25.89 -4.19
CA GLN A 413 12.55 26.17 -2.89
C GLN A 413 12.12 25.13 -1.86
N THR A 414 13.02 24.77 -0.96
CA THR A 414 12.75 23.77 0.10
C THR A 414 12.81 24.36 1.50
N ILE A 415 13.17 25.65 1.65
CA ILE A 415 13.26 26.29 2.95
C ILE A 415 12.88 27.76 2.86
N SER A 416 12.15 28.25 3.87
CA SER A 416 11.85 29.67 4.09
C SER A 416 12.06 30.03 5.56
N TYR A 417 12.06 31.33 5.87
CA TYR A 417 12.39 31.82 7.21
C TYR A 417 11.43 32.91 7.68
N PHE A 418 11.14 32.90 8.99
CA PHE A 418 10.56 34.03 9.71
C PHE A 418 11.59 34.61 10.67
N ASP A 419 11.92 35.92 10.52
CA ASP A 419 12.53 36.71 11.58
C ASP A 419 11.46 36.98 12.64
N ILE A 420 11.68 36.53 13.87
CA ILE A 420 10.75 36.65 14.98
C ILE A 420 11.28 37.51 16.13
N GLN A 421 12.36 38.32 15.90
CA GLN A 421 12.96 39.13 16.93
C GLN A 421 11.96 40.12 17.59
N THR A 422 10.98 40.59 16.81
CA THR A 422 9.92 41.49 17.26
C THR A 422 8.64 40.81 17.73
N VAL A 423 8.58 39.48 17.67
CA VAL A 423 7.39 38.71 18.09
C VAL A 423 7.50 38.39 19.57
N TYR A 424 6.41 38.53 20.32
CA TYR A 424 6.37 38.24 21.75
C TYR A 424 6.50 36.72 22.01
N ALA A 425 7.03 36.41 23.21
CA ALA A 425 7.02 35.00 23.66
C ALA A 425 5.61 34.45 23.74
N GLY A 426 5.41 33.23 23.31
CA GLY A 426 4.09 32.59 23.28
C GLY A 426 4.00 31.38 22.33
N THR A 427 2.79 30.86 22.23
CA THR A 427 2.45 29.78 21.29
C THR A 427 1.86 30.38 20.02
N TYR A 428 2.33 29.89 18.87
CA TYR A 428 1.90 30.31 17.54
C TYR A 428 1.60 29.09 16.67
N ILE A 429 0.81 29.32 15.63
CA ILE A 429 0.50 28.32 14.60
C ILE A 429 1.12 28.81 13.29
N ILE A 430 1.94 28.00 12.66
CA ILE A 430 2.41 28.22 11.30
C ILE A 430 1.54 27.40 10.37
N GLU A 431 0.85 28.06 9.46
CA GLU A 431 0.04 27.47 8.41
C GLU A 431 0.76 27.58 7.07
N LEU A 432 0.81 26.47 6.35
CA LEU A 432 1.28 26.43 4.96
C LEU A 432 0.07 26.12 4.09
N SER A 433 -0.15 26.96 3.09
CA SER A 433 -1.29 26.80 2.21
C SER A 433 -0.95 26.93 0.73
N ALA A 434 -1.68 26.19 -0.10
CA ALA A 434 -1.67 26.29 -1.55
C ALA A 434 -3.01 25.82 -2.12
N ASN A 435 -3.49 26.48 -3.15
CA ASN A 435 -4.68 26.10 -3.91
C ASN A 435 -5.92 25.80 -3.03
N GLY A 436 -6.09 26.54 -1.92
CA GLY A 436 -7.24 26.43 -1.03
C GLY A 436 -7.13 25.32 0.03
N MET A 437 -5.97 24.71 0.17
CA MET A 437 -5.68 23.73 1.22
C MET A 437 -4.58 24.23 2.13
N SER A 438 -4.60 23.75 3.38
CA SER A 438 -3.59 24.12 4.35
C SER A 438 -3.21 22.97 5.27
N THR A 439 -2.03 23.07 5.82
CA THR A 439 -1.54 22.24 6.93
C THR A 439 -0.84 23.12 7.95
N SER A 440 -0.86 22.75 9.22
CA SER A 440 -0.35 23.60 10.29
C SER A 440 0.65 22.89 11.20
N ARG A 441 1.52 23.71 11.82
CA ARG A 441 2.49 23.27 12.83
C ARG A 441 2.48 24.25 14.00
N LYS A 442 2.52 23.71 15.21
CA LYS A 442 2.65 24.50 16.44
C LYS A 442 4.13 24.88 16.64
N ILE A 443 4.39 26.14 17.00
CA ILE A 443 5.69 26.65 17.41
C ILE A 443 5.60 27.39 18.73
N ILE A 444 6.64 27.31 19.53
CA ILE A 444 6.80 28.07 20.78
C ILE A 444 7.91 29.09 20.57
N ILE A 445 7.63 30.35 20.89
CA ILE A 445 8.62 31.44 20.89
C ILE A 445 8.97 31.74 22.34
N GLU A 446 10.27 31.74 22.62
CA GLU A 446 10.85 32.09 23.93
C GLU A 446 11.80 33.28 23.75
N LYS A 447 11.82 34.20 24.75
CA LYS A 447 12.68 35.41 24.73
C LYS A 447 13.54 35.41 25.98
#